data_fa9f130375e22571cb439409bdd2e653
#
_entry.id   fa9f130375e22571cb439409bdd2e653
#
_cell.length_a   1.000
_cell.length_b   1.000
_cell.length_c   1.000
_cell.angle_alpha   90.00
_cell.angle_beta   90.00
_cell.angle_gamma   90.00
#
_symmetry.space_group_name_H-M   'P 1'
#
loop_
_entity.id
_entity.type
_entity.pdbx_description
1 polymer ?
#
loop_
_entity_poly.entity_id
_entity_poly.type
_entity_poly.pdbx_seq_one_letter_code
_entity_poly.pdbx_strand_id
1 'polypeptide(L)'
;MAARFKAMLYLHEPNTDKHFLPNLKYYINVHFFVKESTGLLSNQDFIRFSLEINLFFQRIMKEHLLFIETSLTPVETALIAEAAILKEGFEQLLAETVHYADRAISISAINSNEFVTPYTLKAEELTSKFTGASINTEITKAEYELTGLQSFPDGYFRESSERIVGDLNQRSMNLLEKVISFKKKLLALSAECKIFIVLYDEIIDHITQEAEYYLELLKALRNKDLPGRTVCEELNFWNYTMAGHASFIDGLLDPTETNLKETARTFIDGFDRLVKGCTRSTENQIKRESLQLTEKIRNFKRSATEGILRCGIKSIIIPLLADHVLREANYYLRLLRMMN
;
A
#
# COMPACT_ATOMS: atom_id res chain seq x y z
N MET A 1 -14.58 -28.41 52.67
CA MET A 1 -14.41 -29.86 52.40
C MET A 1 -13.46 -30.01 51.22
N ALA A 2 -12.31 -30.57 51.52
CA ALA A 2 -11.21 -30.78 50.57
C ALA A 2 -11.40 -32.11 49.84
N ALA A 3 -11.02 -32.16 48.57
CA ALA A 3 -10.50 -33.39 48.01
C ALA A 3 -9.63 -33.09 46.77
N ARG A 4 -8.37 -33.34 47.02
CA ARG A 4 -7.25 -33.54 46.10
C ARG A 4 -7.57 -34.66 45.09
N PHE A 5 -7.05 -34.49 43.84
CA PHE A 5 -6.59 -35.65 43.08
C PHE A 5 -5.22 -35.38 42.42
N LYS A 6 -4.40 -36.40 42.58
CA LYS A 6 -2.95 -36.51 42.39
C LYS A 6 -2.55 -36.63 40.91
N ALA A 7 -1.35 -36.15 40.65
CA ALA A 7 -0.55 -36.39 39.45
C ALA A 7 -0.32 -37.86 39.14
N MET A 8 -0.18 -38.20 37.87
CA MET A 8 0.48 -39.41 37.41
C MET A 8 1.43 -39.07 36.24
N LEU A 9 2.71 -39.04 36.62
CA LEU A 9 3.86 -39.02 35.70
C LEU A 9 3.93 -40.38 35.00
N TYR A 10 4.06 -40.34 33.68
CA TYR A 10 4.68 -41.40 32.92
C TYR A 10 5.83 -40.81 32.10
N LEU A 11 7.02 -41.15 32.54
CA LEU A 11 8.27 -41.02 31.79
C LEU A 11 8.26 -42.07 30.67
N HIS A 12 8.51 -41.63 29.44
CA HIS A 12 9.03 -42.49 28.40
C HIS A 12 10.15 -41.74 27.67
N GLU A 13 11.31 -42.36 27.64
CA GLU A 13 12.57 -41.91 27.09
C GLU A 13 12.58 -41.98 25.56
N PRO A 14 13.64 -41.43 24.88
CA PRO A 14 13.51 -40.74 23.59
C PRO A 14 13.68 -41.69 22.42
N ASN A 15 12.88 -41.51 21.40
CA ASN A 15 13.17 -42.07 20.07
C ASN A 15 13.73 -40.97 19.16
N THR A 16 15.00 -41.17 18.82
CA THR A 16 15.75 -40.35 17.87
C THR A 16 15.26 -40.59 16.47
N ASP A 17 14.38 -39.72 15.98
CA ASP A 17 14.14 -39.58 14.55
C ASP A 17 14.36 -38.15 14.12
N LYS A 18 15.50 -37.95 13.46
CA LYS A 18 15.81 -36.75 12.69
C LYS A 18 14.89 -36.69 11.48
N HIS A 19 13.76 -36.04 11.61
CA HIS A 19 12.99 -35.64 10.45
C HIS A 19 12.47 -34.21 10.57
N PHE A 20 13.07 -33.35 9.74
CA PHE A 20 12.49 -32.16 9.12
C PHE A 20 11.77 -31.18 10.06
N LEU A 21 12.48 -30.14 10.44
CA LEU A 21 11.91 -28.82 10.64
C LEU A 21 11.99 -28.04 9.31
N PRO A 22 10.96 -28.10 8.44
CA PRO A 22 10.80 -27.12 7.41
C PRO A 22 9.97 -25.98 8.01
N ASN A 23 10.44 -24.76 7.82
CA ASN A 23 9.67 -23.51 7.98
C ASN A 23 9.86 -22.66 9.24
N LEU A 24 11.06 -22.53 9.79
CA LEU A 24 11.35 -21.36 10.61
C LEU A 24 11.42 -20.07 9.75
N LYS A 25 11.72 -20.19 8.45
CA LYS A 25 11.75 -19.04 7.50
C LYS A 25 10.37 -18.49 7.11
N TYR A 26 9.29 -19.25 7.29
CA TYR A 26 7.93 -18.75 7.01
C TYR A 26 7.40 -17.84 8.13
N TYR A 27 7.86 -18.01 9.35
CA TYR A 27 7.46 -17.18 10.49
C TYR A 27 7.98 -15.74 10.41
N ILE A 28 9.11 -15.51 9.75
CA ILE A 28 9.72 -14.16 9.64
C ILE A 28 8.86 -13.22 8.79
N ASN A 29 8.11 -13.73 7.82
CA ASN A 29 7.26 -12.91 6.94
C ASN A 29 5.97 -12.41 7.61
N VAL A 30 5.47 -13.11 8.63
CA VAL A 30 4.25 -12.75 9.37
C VAL A 30 4.52 -11.61 10.36
N HIS A 31 5.76 -11.49 10.85
CA HIS A 31 6.14 -10.55 11.91
C HIS A 31 6.47 -9.15 11.41
N PHE A 32 6.47 -8.91 10.09
CA PHE A 32 6.87 -7.61 9.54
C PHE A 32 5.89 -6.47 9.90
N PHE A 33 4.62 -6.77 10.06
CA PHE A 33 3.60 -5.76 10.38
C PHE A 33 3.12 -5.80 11.83
N VAL A 34 3.50 -6.82 12.61
CA VAL A 34 3.05 -7.00 13.99
C VAL A 34 4.23 -7.37 14.87
N LYS A 35 4.48 -6.55 15.88
CA LYS A 35 5.60 -6.71 16.80
C LYS A 35 5.36 -7.86 17.80
N GLU A 36 5.67 -9.09 17.41
CA GLU A 36 5.81 -10.22 18.35
C GLU A 36 7.26 -10.66 18.56
N SER A 37 8.23 -10.15 17.80
CA SER A 37 9.65 -10.45 17.95
C SER A 37 10.43 -9.27 18.53
N THR A 38 11.30 -9.55 19.49
CA THR A 38 12.17 -8.56 20.14
C THR A 38 13.51 -8.35 19.43
N GLY A 39 13.60 -8.68 18.14
CA GLY A 39 14.84 -8.62 17.37
C GLY A 39 14.85 -7.55 16.28
N LEU A 40 16.01 -6.91 16.07
CA LEU A 40 16.25 -6.06 14.91
C LEU A 40 16.17 -6.85 13.60
N LEU A 41 15.74 -6.20 12.51
CA LEU A 41 15.75 -6.78 11.18
C LEU A 41 17.17 -7.19 10.77
N SER A 42 17.28 -8.35 10.10
CA SER A 42 18.53 -8.68 9.42
C SER A 42 18.82 -7.67 8.31
N ASN A 43 20.08 -7.50 7.93
CA ASN A 43 20.44 -6.62 6.81
C ASN A 43 19.71 -7.01 5.52
N GLN A 44 19.51 -8.30 5.31
CA GLN A 44 18.81 -8.85 4.16
C GLN A 44 17.33 -8.47 4.16
N ASP A 45 16.66 -8.60 5.30
CA ASP A 45 15.25 -8.22 5.43
C ASP A 45 15.08 -6.69 5.34
N PHE A 46 16.00 -5.92 5.95
CA PHE A 46 16.01 -4.47 5.83
C PHE A 46 16.07 -4.02 4.35
N ILE A 47 16.99 -4.58 3.56
CA ILE A 47 17.13 -4.23 2.13
C ILE A 47 15.87 -4.60 1.35
N ARG A 48 15.42 -5.85 1.48
CA ARG A 48 14.24 -6.36 0.78
C ARG A 48 12.98 -5.56 1.11
N PHE A 49 12.69 -5.38 2.38
CA PHE A 49 11.49 -4.66 2.81
C PHE A 49 11.54 -3.18 2.42
N SER A 50 12.69 -2.54 2.56
CA SER A 50 12.85 -1.15 2.11
C SER A 50 12.56 -1.00 0.62
N LEU A 51 13.08 -1.91 -0.22
CA LEU A 51 12.85 -1.85 -1.66
C LEU A 51 11.38 -2.13 -2.01
N GLU A 52 10.74 -3.15 -1.42
CA GLU A 52 9.33 -3.46 -1.66
C GLU A 52 8.41 -2.31 -1.22
N ILE A 53 8.65 -1.73 -0.04
CA ILE A 53 7.88 -0.60 0.47
C ILE A 53 8.09 0.65 -0.40
N ASN A 54 9.32 0.95 -0.77
CA ASN A 54 9.62 2.10 -1.63
C ASN A 54 9.01 1.95 -3.02
N LEU A 55 9.10 0.78 -3.68
CA LEU A 55 8.47 0.53 -4.98
C LEU A 55 6.97 0.84 -4.92
N PHE A 56 6.28 0.32 -3.92
CA PHE A 56 4.85 0.54 -3.78
C PHE A 56 4.53 2.00 -3.44
N PHE A 57 5.05 2.53 -2.34
CA PHE A 57 4.64 3.84 -1.85
C PHE A 57 5.19 5.02 -2.66
N GLN A 58 6.39 4.94 -3.24
CA GLN A 58 6.88 6.01 -4.13
C GLN A 58 6.00 6.15 -5.37
N ARG A 59 5.50 5.01 -5.92
CA ARG A 59 4.51 5.03 -7.00
C ARG A 59 3.19 5.65 -6.54
N ILE A 60 2.66 5.24 -5.40
CA ILE A 60 1.44 5.80 -4.81
C ILE A 60 1.60 7.32 -4.62
N MET A 61 2.72 7.79 -4.06
CA MET A 61 2.96 9.22 -3.83
C MET A 61 3.05 10.05 -5.12
N LYS A 62 3.74 9.55 -6.17
CA LYS A 62 3.79 10.27 -7.46
C LYS A 62 2.39 10.42 -8.07
N GLU A 63 1.55 9.41 -7.91
CA GLU A 63 0.18 9.40 -8.46
C GLU A 63 -0.76 10.30 -7.65
N HIS A 64 -0.66 10.34 -6.32
CA HIS A 64 -1.38 11.34 -5.51
C HIS A 64 -1.09 12.77 -5.97
N LEU A 65 0.18 13.07 -6.25
CA LEU A 65 0.59 14.40 -6.71
C LEU A 65 0.07 14.70 -8.13
N LEU A 66 0.00 13.69 -9.01
CA LEU A 66 -0.65 13.80 -10.31
C LEU A 66 -2.15 14.09 -10.17
N PHE A 67 -2.85 13.39 -9.27
CA PHE A 67 -4.27 13.62 -9.04
C PHE A 67 -4.54 15.03 -8.51
N ILE A 68 -3.70 15.53 -7.60
CA ILE A 68 -3.76 16.92 -7.14
C ILE A 68 -3.46 17.89 -8.29
N GLU A 69 -2.37 17.68 -9.03
CA GLU A 69 -1.96 18.52 -10.18
C GLU A 69 -3.09 18.69 -11.19
N THR A 70 -3.77 17.60 -11.53
CA THR A 70 -4.84 17.59 -12.54
C THR A 70 -6.20 18.04 -12.02
N SER A 71 -6.37 18.17 -10.72
CA SER A 71 -7.61 18.60 -10.08
C SER A 71 -7.60 20.06 -9.65
N LEU A 72 -6.45 20.72 -9.61
CA LEU A 72 -6.33 22.15 -9.37
C LEU A 72 -6.83 22.94 -10.58
N THR A 73 -7.50 24.04 -10.33
CA THR A 73 -7.93 24.92 -11.43
C THR A 73 -6.74 25.67 -12.03
N PRO A 74 -6.79 26.06 -13.33
CA PRO A 74 -5.66 26.71 -14.01
C PRO A 74 -5.18 28.04 -13.39
N VAL A 75 -5.97 28.66 -12.53
CA VAL A 75 -5.56 29.87 -11.81
C VAL A 75 -4.55 29.60 -10.70
N GLU A 76 -4.51 28.34 -10.20
CA GLU A 76 -3.63 27.90 -9.10
C GLU A 76 -2.23 27.50 -9.61
N THR A 77 -1.63 28.29 -10.48
CA THR A 77 -0.37 27.97 -11.18
C THR A 77 0.77 27.62 -10.25
N ALA A 78 0.88 28.28 -9.10
CA ALA A 78 1.93 28.00 -8.11
C ALA A 78 1.75 26.66 -7.42
N LEU A 79 0.50 26.28 -7.08
CA LEU A 79 0.19 24.99 -6.46
C LEU A 79 0.34 23.83 -7.47
N ILE A 80 -0.05 24.05 -8.73
CA ILE A 80 0.18 23.08 -9.81
C ILE A 80 1.69 22.83 -10.01
N ALA A 81 2.49 23.89 -10.04
CA ALA A 81 3.94 23.76 -10.17
C ALA A 81 4.57 23.06 -8.96
N GLU A 82 4.10 23.34 -7.75
CA GLU A 82 4.57 22.68 -6.52
C GLU A 82 4.24 21.16 -6.56
N ALA A 83 3.01 20.79 -6.95
CA ALA A 83 2.61 19.39 -7.13
C ALA A 83 3.48 18.67 -8.17
N ALA A 84 3.73 19.30 -9.32
CA ALA A 84 4.55 18.74 -10.40
C ALA A 84 6.01 18.50 -9.96
N ILE A 85 6.62 19.45 -9.24
CA ILE A 85 8.00 19.30 -8.71
C ILE A 85 8.09 18.15 -7.70
N LEU A 86 7.11 18.04 -6.79
CA LEU A 86 7.08 16.97 -5.80
C LEU A 86 6.86 15.60 -6.47
N LYS A 87 5.99 15.54 -7.51
CA LYS A 87 5.76 14.35 -8.34
C LYS A 87 7.06 13.89 -9.02
N GLU A 88 7.75 14.80 -9.69
CA GLU A 88 9.03 14.51 -10.34
C GLU A 88 10.06 13.97 -9.35
N GLY A 89 10.11 14.52 -8.13
CA GLY A 89 10.97 14.00 -7.07
C GLY A 89 10.68 12.53 -6.74
N PHE A 90 9.42 12.13 -6.66
CA PHE A 90 9.07 10.72 -6.46
C PHE A 90 9.27 9.85 -7.71
N GLU A 91 9.12 10.38 -8.92
CA GLU A 91 9.48 9.67 -10.15
C GLU A 91 10.97 9.34 -10.20
N GLN A 92 11.84 10.28 -9.81
CA GLN A 92 13.27 10.06 -9.73
C GLN A 92 13.64 9.00 -8.68
N LEU A 93 13.08 9.09 -7.47
CA LEU A 93 13.29 8.09 -6.41
C LEU A 93 12.79 6.70 -6.84
N LEU A 94 11.62 6.62 -7.46
CA LEU A 94 11.05 5.36 -7.94
C LEU A 94 11.93 4.73 -9.03
N ALA A 95 12.40 5.52 -10.00
CA ALA A 95 13.29 5.03 -11.06
C ALA A 95 14.59 4.45 -10.47
N GLU A 96 15.15 5.11 -9.46
CA GLU A 96 16.34 4.62 -8.76
C GLU A 96 16.04 3.36 -7.94
N THR A 97 14.89 3.32 -7.25
CA THR A 97 14.45 2.14 -6.51
C THR A 97 14.25 0.92 -7.42
N VAL A 98 13.63 1.11 -8.60
CA VAL A 98 13.46 0.07 -9.62
C VAL A 98 14.82 -0.50 -10.04
N HIS A 99 15.82 0.35 -10.24
CA HIS A 99 17.17 -0.09 -10.59
C HIS A 99 17.80 -1.04 -9.55
N TYR A 100 17.56 -0.78 -8.24
CA TYR A 100 18.10 -1.64 -7.18
C TYR A 100 17.20 -2.80 -6.79
N ALA A 101 15.94 -2.82 -7.25
CA ALA A 101 14.95 -3.81 -6.84
C ALA A 101 15.02 -5.12 -7.64
N ASP A 102 15.61 -5.11 -8.85
CA ASP A 102 15.69 -6.33 -9.65
C ASP A 102 16.46 -7.43 -8.90
N ARG A 103 15.83 -8.60 -8.75
CA ARG A 103 16.30 -9.74 -7.96
C ARG A 103 16.58 -9.43 -6.48
N ALA A 104 16.13 -8.28 -5.98
CA ALA A 104 16.30 -7.88 -4.59
C ALA A 104 14.99 -7.87 -3.79
N ILE A 105 13.88 -8.20 -4.43
CA ILE A 105 12.53 -8.27 -3.86
C ILE A 105 11.94 -9.68 -3.96
N SER A 106 10.88 -9.95 -3.20
CA SER A 106 10.24 -11.26 -3.18
C SER A 106 9.38 -11.49 -4.43
N ILE A 107 9.31 -12.75 -4.89
CA ILE A 107 8.39 -13.15 -5.94
C ILE A 107 6.92 -12.96 -5.53
N SER A 108 6.63 -12.95 -4.22
CA SER A 108 5.31 -12.68 -3.68
C SER A 108 4.87 -11.24 -3.96
N ALA A 109 5.78 -10.27 -3.81
CA ALA A 109 5.51 -8.87 -4.11
C ALA A 109 5.27 -8.66 -5.62
N ILE A 110 6.09 -9.28 -6.49
CA ILE A 110 5.88 -9.24 -7.94
C ILE A 110 4.51 -9.82 -8.32
N ASN A 111 4.19 -11.01 -7.83
CA ASN A 111 2.97 -11.73 -8.21
C ASN A 111 1.69 -11.11 -7.63
N SER A 112 1.81 -10.21 -6.67
CA SER A 112 0.65 -9.50 -6.11
C SER A 112 0.03 -8.50 -7.10
N ASN A 113 0.77 -8.02 -8.07
CA ASN A 113 0.43 -6.88 -8.94
C ASN A 113 0.20 -5.57 -8.15
N GLU A 114 0.93 -5.36 -7.07
CA GLU A 114 0.84 -4.14 -6.26
C GLU A 114 1.67 -2.99 -6.84
N PHE A 115 2.77 -3.28 -7.54
CA PHE A 115 3.59 -2.26 -8.18
C PHE A 115 2.97 -1.81 -9.50
N VAL A 116 2.69 -2.76 -10.38
CA VAL A 116 2.03 -2.56 -11.67
C VAL A 116 1.00 -3.66 -11.92
N THR A 117 -0.10 -3.33 -12.60
CA THR A 117 -1.11 -4.27 -13.08
C THR A 117 -1.03 -4.36 -14.60
N PRO A 118 -1.68 -5.33 -15.26
CA PRO A 118 -1.79 -5.35 -16.72
C PRO A 118 -2.44 -4.11 -17.32
N TYR A 119 -3.02 -3.24 -16.49
CA TYR A 119 -3.73 -2.03 -16.90
C TYR A 119 -2.91 -0.76 -16.75
N THR A 120 -1.87 -0.75 -15.90
CA THR A 120 -1.17 0.46 -15.44
C THR A 120 -0.66 1.31 -16.61
N LEU A 121 0.08 0.73 -17.54
CA LEU A 121 0.63 1.48 -18.68
C LEU A 121 -0.48 2.14 -19.51
N LYS A 122 -1.56 1.40 -19.80
CA LYS A 122 -2.69 1.94 -20.55
C LYS A 122 -3.43 3.02 -19.78
N ALA A 123 -3.55 2.87 -18.48
CA ALA A 123 -4.16 3.87 -17.60
C ALA A 123 -3.33 5.16 -17.55
N GLU A 124 -1.99 5.07 -17.47
CA GLU A 124 -1.08 6.22 -17.56
C GLU A 124 -1.22 6.95 -18.90
N GLU A 125 -1.16 6.22 -20.02
CA GLU A 125 -1.30 6.79 -21.38
C GLU A 125 -2.63 7.54 -21.57
N LEU A 126 -3.74 6.93 -21.15
CA LEU A 126 -5.05 7.55 -21.27
C LEU A 126 -5.20 8.74 -20.31
N THR A 127 -4.70 8.65 -19.09
CA THR A 127 -4.72 9.77 -18.15
C THR A 127 -3.93 10.96 -18.68
N SER A 128 -2.71 10.74 -19.17
CA SER A 128 -1.90 11.79 -19.81
C SER A 128 -2.63 12.42 -21.00
N LYS A 129 -3.25 11.59 -21.86
CA LYS A 129 -4.02 12.07 -23.02
C LYS A 129 -5.22 12.94 -22.60
N PHE A 130 -5.94 12.58 -21.55
CA PHE A 130 -7.17 13.25 -21.15
C PHE A 130 -6.92 14.51 -20.31
N THR A 131 -5.85 14.51 -19.52
CA THR A 131 -5.53 15.62 -18.60
C THR A 131 -4.48 16.58 -19.13
N GLY A 132 -3.65 16.14 -20.09
CA GLY A 132 -2.46 16.85 -20.53
C GLY A 132 -1.27 16.76 -19.59
N ALA A 133 -1.41 16.07 -18.43
CA ALA A 133 -0.32 15.92 -17.48
C ALA A 133 0.77 14.98 -18.02
N SER A 134 2.03 15.32 -17.71
CA SER A 134 3.18 14.47 -18.05
C SER A 134 3.31 13.31 -17.09
N ILE A 135 3.44 12.10 -17.64
CA ILE A 135 3.67 10.86 -16.89
C ILE A 135 4.86 10.13 -17.51
N ASN A 136 5.87 9.82 -16.71
CA ASN A 136 7.02 9.04 -17.16
C ASN A 136 6.69 7.54 -17.21
N THR A 137 6.20 7.06 -18.35
CA THR A 137 5.83 5.65 -18.56
C THR A 137 7.02 4.70 -18.67
N GLU A 138 8.24 5.19 -18.85
CA GLU A 138 9.44 4.32 -18.88
C GLU A 138 9.70 3.66 -17.53
N ILE A 139 9.32 4.32 -16.43
CA ILE A 139 9.38 3.72 -15.09
C ILE A 139 8.45 2.50 -15.00
N THR A 140 7.22 2.62 -15.47
CA THR A 140 6.24 1.52 -15.52
C THR A 140 6.72 0.35 -16.36
N LYS A 141 7.34 0.63 -17.52
CA LYS A 141 7.95 -0.42 -18.35
C LYS A 141 9.08 -1.13 -17.62
N ALA A 142 9.94 -0.38 -16.91
CA ALA A 142 11.02 -0.97 -16.13
C ALA A 142 10.49 -1.80 -14.94
N GLU A 143 9.37 -1.42 -14.31
CA GLU A 143 8.74 -2.21 -13.26
C GLU A 143 8.13 -3.53 -13.77
N TYR A 144 7.64 -3.58 -15.01
CA TYR A 144 7.19 -4.85 -15.62
C TYR A 144 8.34 -5.86 -15.82
N GLU A 145 9.57 -5.38 -15.99
CA GLU A 145 10.75 -6.23 -16.18
C GLU A 145 11.36 -6.72 -14.86
N LEU A 146 10.89 -6.23 -13.71
CA LEU A 146 11.40 -6.64 -12.40
C LEU A 146 11.21 -8.14 -12.19
N THR A 147 12.24 -8.77 -11.65
CA THR A 147 12.22 -10.15 -11.23
C THR A 147 12.39 -10.28 -9.72
N GLY A 148 11.66 -11.22 -9.12
CA GLY A 148 11.73 -11.49 -7.68
C GLY A 148 12.40 -12.84 -7.40
N LEU A 149 12.85 -13.05 -6.17
CA LEU A 149 13.39 -14.31 -5.69
C LEU A 149 12.45 -14.96 -4.68
N GLN A 150 12.38 -16.31 -4.72
CA GLN A 150 11.63 -17.10 -3.74
C GLN A 150 12.31 -17.07 -2.36
N SER A 151 13.62 -17.08 -2.35
CA SER A 151 14.44 -16.98 -1.15
C SER A 151 15.79 -16.36 -1.48
N PHE A 152 16.39 -15.71 -0.49
CA PHE A 152 17.68 -15.06 -0.63
C PHE A 152 18.73 -15.92 0.11
N PRO A 153 19.84 -16.34 -0.57
CA PRO A 153 20.95 -17.02 0.10
C PRO A 153 21.60 -16.12 1.16
N ASP A 154 22.21 -16.71 2.16
CA ASP A 154 22.97 -15.97 3.16
C ASP A 154 24.11 -15.18 2.50
N GLY A 155 24.24 -13.91 2.86
CA GLY A 155 25.24 -13.02 2.25
C GLY A 155 24.93 -12.56 0.81
N TYR A 156 23.70 -12.74 0.35
CA TYR A 156 23.29 -12.33 -1.01
C TYR A 156 23.51 -10.84 -1.26
N PHE A 157 23.16 -9.99 -0.29
CA PHE A 157 23.37 -8.56 -0.41
C PHE A 157 24.75 -8.15 0.10
N ARG A 158 25.40 -7.22 -0.63
CA ARG A 158 26.66 -6.60 -0.22
C ARG A 158 26.40 -5.54 0.85
N GLU A 159 27.38 -5.25 1.68
CA GLU A 159 27.32 -4.17 2.68
C GLU A 159 27.00 -2.79 2.05
N SER A 160 27.53 -2.54 0.84
CA SER A 160 27.20 -1.33 0.08
C SER A 160 25.71 -1.19 -0.24
N SER A 161 24.97 -2.29 -0.41
CA SER A 161 23.54 -2.26 -0.71
C SER A 161 22.72 -1.72 0.46
N GLU A 162 23.10 -2.05 1.69
CA GLU A 162 22.44 -1.52 2.88
C GLU A 162 22.55 0.02 2.96
N ARG A 163 23.75 0.55 2.69
CA ARG A 163 23.97 2.00 2.69
C ARG A 163 23.17 2.71 1.59
N ILE A 164 23.15 2.15 0.38
CA ILE A 164 22.39 2.70 -0.74
C ILE A 164 20.89 2.74 -0.41
N VAL A 165 20.35 1.64 0.08
CA VAL A 165 18.93 1.55 0.45
C VAL A 165 18.58 2.45 1.63
N GLY A 166 19.48 2.58 2.60
CA GLY A 166 19.35 3.54 3.70
C GLY A 166 19.29 4.99 3.22
N ASP A 167 20.11 5.36 2.21
CA ASP A 167 20.07 6.68 1.58
C ASP A 167 18.76 6.91 0.80
N LEU A 168 18.28 5.91 0.06
CA LEU A 168 16.96 5.95 -0.61
C LEU A 168 15.83 6.21 0.40
N ASN A 169 15.82 5.47 1.51
CA ASN A 169 14.84 5.66 2.58
C ASN A 169 14.90 7.08 3.16
N GLN A 170 16.11 7.61 3.41
CA GLN A 170 16.27 8.96 3.96
C GLN A 170 15.80 10.05 3.00
N ARG A 171 16.11 9.92 1.70
CA ARG A 171 15.65 10.88 0.67
C ARG A 171 14.13 10.81 0.49
N SER A 172 13.56 9.61 0.54
CA SER A 172 12.10 9.41 0.52
C SER A 172 11.43 10.07 1.72
N MET A 173 11.96 9.91 2.94
CA MET A 173 11.43 10.60 4.13
C MET A 173 11.47 12.13 3.98
N ASN A 174 12.59 12.68 3.52
CA ASN A 174 12.75 14.13 3.35
C ASN A 174 11.76 14.71 2.32
N LEU A 175 11.49 13.98 1.23
CA LEU A 175 10.51 14.40 0.23
C LEU A 175 9.09 14.23 0.75
N LEU A 176 8.83 13.16 1.47
CA LEU A 176 7.51 12.82 2.02
C LEU A 176 7.04 13.84 3.05
N GLU A 177 7.92 14.38 3.90
CA GLU A 177 7.60 15.46 4.83
C GLU A 177 7.12 16.72 4.09
N LYS A 178 7.72 17.04 2.93
CA LYS A 178 7.28 18.14 2.07
C LYS A 178 5.88 17.86 1.47
N VAL A 179 5.65 16.63 1.00
CA VAL A 179 4.35 16.21 0.44
C VAL A 179 3.25 16.28 1.48
N ILE A 180 3.50 15.79 2.70
CA ILE A 180 2.52 15.88 3.81
C ILE A 180 2.21 17.35 4.13
N SER A 181 3.24 18.20 4.21
CA SER A 181 3.05 19.64 4.42
C SER A 181 2.24 20.29 3.31
N PHE A 182 2.52 19.94 2.05
CA PHE A 182 1.79 20.44 0.88
C PHE A 182 0.31 20.02 0.89
N LYS A 183 0.01 18.74 1.15
CA LYS A 183 -1.37 18.26 1.26
C LYS A 183 -2.14 18.93 2.38
N LYS A 184 -1.52 19.11 3.57
CA LYS A 184 -2.13 19.85 4.69
C LYS A 184 -2.37 21.33 4.36
N LYS A 185 -1.47 21.97 3.60
CA LYS A 185 -1.65 23.32 3.07
C LYS A 185 -2.87 23.41 2.15
N LEU A 186 -3.07 22.43 1.26
CA LEU A 186 -4.23 22.39 0.36
C LEU A 186 -5.54 22.28 1.15
N LEU A 187 -5.61 21.39 2.15
CA LEU A 187 -6.77 21.26 3.03
C LEU A 187 -7.10 22.57 3.74
N ALA A 188 -6.10 23.26 4.28
CA ALA A 188 -6.30 24.54 4.96
C ALA A 188 -6.81 25.62 3.98
N LEU A 189 -6.24 25.70 2.77
CA LEU A 189 -6.68 26.66 1.76
C LEU A 189 -8.09 26.37 1.26
N SER A 190 -8.46 25.08 1.09
CA SER A 190 -9.82 24.66 0.72
C SER A 190 -10.83 25.02 1.81
N ALA A 191 -10.54 24.71 3.07
CA ALA A 191 -11.40 25.02 4.22
C ALA A 191 -11.63 26.53 4.40
N GLU A 192 -10.65 27.37 4.01
CA GLU A 192 -10.75 28.83 4.06
C GLU A 192 -11.37 29.43 2.77
N CYS A 193 -11.85 28.60 1.84
CA CYS A 193 -12.36 29.01 0.52
C CYS A 193 -11.36 29.88 -0.29
N LYS A 194 -10.07 29.68 -0.10
CA LYS A 194 -9.00 30.39 -0.82
C LYS A 194 -8.62 29.77 -2.15
N ILE A 195 -8.93 28.48 -2.33
CA ILE A 195 -8.74 27.73 -3.58
C ILE A 195 -10.00 26.95 -3.93
N PHE A 196 -10.15 26.59 -5.20
CA PHE A 196 -11.09 25.59 -5.66
C PHE A 196 -10.32 24.42 -6.28
N ILE A 197 -10.53 23.22 -5.74
CA ILE A 197 -9.94 21.98 -6.24
C ILE A 197 -11.04 20.97 -6.53
N VAL A 198 -10.94 20.24 -7.65
CA VAL A 198 -11.92 19.22 -8.07
C VAL A 198 -11.61 17.88 -7.42
N LEU A 199 -11.31 17.90 -6.12
CA LEU A 199 -11.18 16.74 -5.25
C LEU A 199 -11.92 17.04 -3.95
N TYR A 200 -12.57 16.03 -3.39
CA TYR A 200 -13.13 16.15 -2.05
C TYR A 200 -12.01 16.34 -1.02
N ASP A 201 -12.23 17.19 -0.03
CA ASP A 201 -11.27 17.37 1.09
C ASP A 201 -10.96 16.03 1.78
N GLU A 202 -11.95 15.12 1.85
CA GLU A 202 -11.78 13.77 2.39
C GLU A 202 -10.79 12.92 1.57
N ILE A 203 -10.73 13.09 0.25
CA ILE A 203 -9.70 12.43 -0.59
C ILE A 203 -8.31 12.98 -0.23
N ILE A 204 -8.17 14.29 -0.07
CA ILE A 204 -6.88 14.92 0.27
C ILE A 204 -6.42 14.49 1.67
N ASP A 205 -7.35 14.40 2.63
CA ASP A 205 -7.05 13.89 3.98
C ASP A 205 -6.64 12.41 3.94
N HIS A 206 -7.39 11.58 3.21
CA HIS A 206 -7.12 10.17 3.02
C HIS A 206 -5.70 9.91 2.45
N ILE A 207 -5.37 10.56 1.34
CA ILE A 207 -4.03 10.41 0.74
C ILE A 207 -2.92 11.05 1.59
N THR A 208 -3.27 11.93 2.53
CA THR A 208 -2.34 12.46 3.53
C THR A 208 -2.04 11.41 4.60
N GLN A 209 -3.06 10.70 5.09
CA GLN A 209 -2.90 9.61 6.04
C GLN A 209 -2.02 8.47 5.47
N GLU A 210 -2.16 8.15 4.18
CA GLU A 210 -1.30 7.18 3.51
C GLU A 210 0.15 7.65 3.41
N ALA A 211 0.38 8.93 3.19
CA ALA A 211 1.72 9.51 3.22
C ALA A 211 2.33 9.46 4.64
N GLU A 212 1.54 9.72 5.68
CA GLU A 212 1.96 9.60 7.08
C GLU A 212 2.26 8.14 7.46
N TYR A 213 1.45 7.20 6.99
CA TYR A 213 1.70 5.77 7.18
C TYR A 213 3.02 5.32 6.52
N TYR A 214 3.27 5.74 5.29
CA TYR A 214 4.55 5.46 4.63
C TYR A 214 5.74 6.06 5.39
N LEU A 215 5.61 7.29 5.90
CA LEU A 215 6.64 7.92 6.73
C LEU A 215 6.92 7.13 8.02
N GLU A 216 5.88 6.57 8.65
CA GLU A 216 6.02 5.71 9.83
C GLU A 216 6.81 4.44 9.50
N LEU A 217 6.50 3.76 8.37
CA LEU A 217 7.23 2.59 7.89
C LEU A 217 8.72 2.90 7.68
N LEU A 218 9.04 3.99 7.01
CA LEU A 218 10.43 4.38 6.75
C LEU A 218 11.21 4.74 8.03
N LYS A 219 10.55 5.38 9.01
CA LYS A 219 11.15 5.67 10.32
C LYS A 219 11.48 4.39 11.10
N ALA A 220 10.60 3.38 11.04
CA ALA A 220 10.86 2.08 11.64
C ALA A 220 12.05 1.38 10.95
N LEU A 221 12.03 1.32 9.61
CA LEU A 221 13.12 0.73 8.82
C LEU A 221 14.47 1.40 9.07
N ARG A 222 14.53 2.73 9.22
CA ARG A 222 15.77 3.45 9.55
C ARG A 222 16.42 2.92 10.84
N ASN A 223 15.61 2.49 11.79
CA ASN A 223 16.07 1.90 13.05
C ASN A 223 16.23 0.38 12.95
N LYS A 224 16.08 -0.22 11.76
CA LYS A 224 16.00 -1.67 11.53
C LYS A 224 14.96 -2.34 12.44
N ASP A 225 13.91 -1.64 12.76
CA ASP A 225 12.79 -2.11 13.59
C ASP A 225 11.52 -2.25 12.71
N LEU A 226 10.51 -2.87 13.29
CA LEU A 226 9.18 -2.97 12.71
C LEU A 226 8.30 -1.85 13.28
N PRO A 227 7.31 -1.37 12.52
CA PRO A 227 6.31 -0.45 13.08
C PRO A 227 5.69 -1.06 14.33
N GLY A 228 5.57 -0.26 15.40
CA GLY A 228 5.03 -0.71 16.68
C GLY A 228 3.51 -0.91 16.68
N ARG A 229 2.90 -1.15 15.54
CA ARG A 229 1.44 -1.31 15.37
C ARG A 229 0.98 -2.68 15.83
N THR A 230 -0.17 -2.73 16.47
CA THR A 230 -0.91 -3.97 16.73
C THR A 230 -1.60 -4.46 15.45
N VAL A 231 -1.99 -5.75 15.42
CA VAL A 231 -2.76 -6.31 14.29
C VAL A 231 -4.03 -5.49 14.03
N CYS A 232 -4.75 -5.09 15.08
CA CYS A 232 -5.96 -4.29 14.92
C CYS A 232 -5.69 -2.90 14.36
N GLU A 233 -4.62 -2.23 14.75
CA GLU A 233 -4.26 -0.92 14.20
C GLU A 233 -3.91 -1.04 12.71
N GLU A 234 -3.22 -2.09 12.30
CA GLU A 234 -2.89 -2.36 10.90
C GLU A 234 -4.14 -2.70 10.08
N LEU A 235 -4.99 -3.61 10.59
CA LEU A 235 -6.26 -3.95 9.94
C LEU A 235 -7.19 -2.74 9.84
N ASN A 236 -7.28 -1.92 10.88
CA ASN A 236 -8.14 -0.74 10.90
C ASN A 236 -7.67 0.31 9.88
N PHE A 237 -6.37 0.54 9.77
CA PHE A 237 -5.83 1.46 8.75
C PHE A 237 -6.25 1.03 7.34
N TRP A 238 -5.98 -0.23 6.96
CA TRP A 238 -6.28 -0.70 5.62
C TRP A 238 -7.78 -0.92 5.37
N ASN A 239 -8.55 -1.34 6.35
CA ASN A 239 -10.01 -1.42 6.22
C ASN A 239 -10.63 -0.03 6.03
N TYR A 240 -10.15 0.99 6.77
CA TYR A 240 -10.56 2.38 6.58
C TYR A 240 -10.18 2.89 5.18
N THR A 241 -8.95 2.62 4.71
CA THR A 241 -8.51 2.92 3.35
C THR A 241 -9.44 2.30 2.31
N MET A 242 -9.81 1.02 2.46
CA MET A 242 -10.72 0.35 1.51
C MET A 242 -12.14 0.92 1.54
N ALA A 243 -12.66 1.32 2.71
CA ALA A 243 -13.94 2.01 2.84
C ALA A 243 -13.91 3.38 2.12
N GLY A 244 -12.85 4.16 2.33
CA GLY A 244 -12.62 5.42 1.65
C GLY A 244 -12.61 5.28 0.14
N HIS A 245 -11.89 4.30 -0.41
CA HIS A 245 -11.89 4.02 -1.86
C HIS A 245 -13.31 3.72 -2.39
N ALA A 246 -14.09 2.92 -1.66
CA ALA A 246 -15.46 2.63 -2.07
C ALA A 246 -16.34 3.90 -2.06
N SER A 247 -16.17 4.78 -1.06
CA SER A 247 -16.84 6.07 -0.97
C SER A 247 -16.48 7.00 -2.14
N PHE A 248 -15.19 7.07 -2.48
CA PHE A 248 -14.73 7.89 -3.62
C PHE A 248 -15.26 7.36 -4.95
N ILE A 249 -15.26 6.03 -5.14
CA ILE A 249 -15.84 5.40 -6.34
C ILE A 249 -17.34 5.75 -6.43
N ASP A 250 -18.12 5.62 -5.33
CA ASP A 250 -19.54 6.01 -5.33
C ASP A 250 -19.71 7.49 -5.70
N GLY A 251 -18.89 8.38 -5.14
CA GLY A 251 -18.97 9.82 -5.39
C GLY A 251 -18.58 10.24 -6.82
N LEU A 252 -17.67 9.52 -7.46
CA LEU A 252 -17.11 9.87 -8.77
C LEU A 252 -17.77 9.13 -9.95
N LEU A 253 -18.61 8.12 -9.71
CA LEU A 253 -19.44 7.47 -10.70
C LEU A 253 -20.60 8.37 -11.13
N ASP A 254 -20.96 8.34 -12.44
CA ASP A 254 -22.14 9.02 -12.94
C ASP A 254 -23.40 8.58 -12.16
N PRO A 255 -24.36 9.49 -11.89
CA PRO A 255 -25.59 9.13 -11.20
C PRO A 255 -26.38 7.99 -11.85
N THR A 256 -26.22 7.73 -13.14
CA THR A 256 -26.87 6.64 -13.88
C THR A 256 -26.25 5.25 -13.65
N GLU A 257 -25.05 5.18 -13.09
CA GLU A 257 -24.35 3.92 -12.75
C GLU A 257 -24.85 3.34 -11.43
N THR A 258 -26.16 3.21 -11.26
CA THR A 258 -26.84 2.88 -10.00
C THR A 258 -26.35 1.58 -9.38
N ASN A 259 -26.15 0.51 -10.18
CA ASN A 259 -25.72 -0.81 -9.67
C ASN A 259 -24.29 -0.77 -9.12
N LEU A 260 -23.38 -0.04 -9.79
CA LEU A 260 -22.00 0.12 -9.34
C LEU A 260 -21.94 0.94 -8.05
N LYS A 261 -22.75 2.00 -7.97
CA LYS A 261 -22.88 2.84 -6.76
C LYS A 261 -23.43 2.05 -5.58
N GLU A 262 -24.46 1.23 -5.77
CA GLU A 262 -25.01 0.36 -4.73
C GLU A 262 -23.98 -0.67 -4.25
N THR A 263 -23.24 -1.26 -5.18
CA THR A 263 -22.15 -2.19 -4.86
C THR A 263 -21.05 -1.49 -4.03
N ALA A 264 -20.64 -0.28 -4.40
CA ALA A 264 -19.67 0.51 -3.66
C ALA A 264 -20.13 0.78 -2.22
N ARG A 265 -21.41 1.17 -2.01
CA ARG A 265 -22.01 1.39 -0.68
C ARG A 265 -22.00 0.11 0.19
N THR A 266 -22.23 -1.05 -0.42
CA THR A 266 -22.13 -2.33 0.29
C THR A 266 -20.71 -2.57 0.83
N PHE A 267 -19.66 -2.15 0.09
CA PHE A 267 -18.29 -2.22 0.55
C PHE A 267 -18.01 -1.22 1.68
N ILE A 268 -18.51 0.01 1.60
CA ILE A 268 -18.38 1.01 2.68
C ILE A 268 -18.91 0.40 3.99
N ASP A 269 -20.16 -0.05 4.01
CA ASP A 269 -20.80 -0.65 5.18
C ASP A 269 -20.04 -1.88 5.70
N GLY A 270 -19.48 -2.67 4.79
CA GLY A 270 -18.71 -3.86 5.12
C GLY A 270 -17.42 -3.52 5.85
N PHE A 271 -16.60 -2.65 5.31
CA PHE A 271 -15.32 -2.25 5.89
C PHE A 271 -15.49 -1.42 7.18
N ASP A 272 -16.48 -0.55 7.25
CA ASP A 272 -16.80 0.22 8.46
C ASP A 272 -17.13 -0.70 9.65
N ARG A 273 -17.82 -1.81 9.41
CA ARG A 273 -18.09 -2.80 10.45
C ARG A 273 -16.81 -3.49 10.92
N LEU A 274 -15.89 -3.78 10.01
CA LEU A 274 -14.60 -4.39 10.35
C LEU A 274 -13.74 -3.47 11.21
N VAL A 275 -13.67 -2.16 10.86
CA VAL A 275 -12.97 -1.14 11.64
C VAL A 275 -13.52 -1.06 13.07
N LYS A 276 -14.87 -0.97 13.21
CA LYS A 276 -15.53 -0.85 14.51
C LYS A 276 -15.44 -2.13 15.35
N GLY A 277 -15.29 -3.28 14.69
CA GLY A 277 -15.31 -4.60 15.33
C GLY A 277 -13.96 -5.10 15.81
N CYS A 278 -12.84 -4.47 15.44
CA CYS A 278 -11.52 -4.98 15.77
C CYS A 278 -11.13 -4.71 17.23
N THR A 279 -11.03 -5.79 17.99
CA THR A 279 -10.50 -5.83 19.36
C THR A 279 -9.53 -7.00 19.46
N ARG A 280 -8.69 -7.04 20.51
CA ARG A 280 -7.75 -8.14 20.73
C ARG A 280 -8.41 -9.53 20.74
N SER A 281 -9.67 -9.64 21.19
CA SER A 281 -10.42 -10.89 21.21
C SER A 281 -11.04 -11.28 19.86
N THR A 282 -11.24 -10.33 18.96
CA THR A 282 -11.85 -10.53 17.65
C THR A 282 -10.85 -10.51 16.49
N GLU A 283 -9.60 -10.20 16.74
CA GLU A 283 -8.52 -9.98 15.77
C GLU A 283 -8.46 -11.04 14.67
N ASN A 284 -8.43 -12.33 15.04
CA ASN A 284 -8.38 -13.43 14.07
C ASN A 284 -9.65 -13.55 13.22
N GLN A 285 -10.80 -13.18 13.76
CA GLN A 285 -12.06 -13.14 13.00
C GLN A 285 -12.03 -11.98 12.01
N ILE A 286 -11.71 -10.76 12.49
CA ILE A 286 -11.62 -9.56 11.65
C ILE A 286 -10.60 -9.75 10.54
N LYS A 287 -9.44 -10.35 10.81
CA LYS A 287 -8.43 -10.67 9.80
C LYS A 287 -8.99 -11.53 8.65
N ARG A 288 -9.72 -12.62 8.97
CA ARG A 288 -10.35 -13.49 7.96
C ARG A 288 -11.45 -12.76 7.16
N GLU A 289 -12.28 -11.98 7.84
CA GLU A 289 -13.34 -11.21 7.20
C GLU A 289 -12.77 -10.11 6.32
N SER A 290 -11.71 -9.42 6.77
CA SER A 290 -10.96 -8.44 5.96
C SER A 290 -10.39 -9.08 4.69
N LEU A 291 -9.78 -10.27 4.78
CA LEU A 291 -9.28 -10.98 3.61
C LEU A 291 -10.38 -11.25 2.59
N GLN A 292 -11.52 -11.80 3.04
CA GLN A 292 -12.63 -12.11 2.13
C GLN A 292 -13.25 -10.86 1.50
N LEU A 293 -13.41 -9.79 2.27
CA LEU A 293 -13.98 -8.54 1.77
C LEU A 293 -13.02 -7.83 0.82
N THR A 294 -11.72 -7.84 1.12
CA THR A 294 -10.69 -7.26 0.26
C THR A 294 -10.55 -8.02 -1.07
N GLU A 295 -10.72 -9.33 -1.09
CA GLU A 295 -10.79 -10.10 -2.36
C GLU A 295 -11.97 -9.66 -3.23
N LYS A 296 -13.12 -9.40 -2.62
CA LYS A 296 -14.31 -8.94 -3.34
C LYS A 296 -14.13 -7.52 -3.90
N ILE A 297 -13.68 -6.56 -3.07
CA ILE A 297 -13.47 -5.18 -3.53
C ILE A 297 -12.35 -5.10 -4.56
N ARG A 298 -11.28 -5.89 -4.44
CA ARG A 298 -10.24 -5.97 -5.45
C ARG A 298 -10.80 -6.42 -6.81
N ASN A 299 -11.67 -7.42 -6.83
CA ASN A 299 -12.32 -7.89 -8.06
C ASN A 299 -13.26 -6.82 -8.63
N PHE A 300 -14.01 -6.11 -7.80
CA PHE A 300 -14.83 -4.97 -8.19
C PHE A 300 -13.98 -3.85 -8.80
N LYS A 301 -12.89 -3.43 -8.13
CA LYS A 301 -11.96 -2.41 -8.64
C LYS A 301 -11.33 -2.83 -9.97
N ARG A 302 -10.96 -4.10 -10.15
CA ARG A 302 -10.45 -4.62 -11.42
C ARG A 302 -11.46 -4.48 -12.55
N SER A 303 -12.70 -4.91 -12.32
CA SER A 303 -13.77 -4.79 -13.33
C SER A 303 -14.09 -3.33 -13.63
N ALA A 304 -14.08 -2.45 -12.63
CA ALA A 304 -14.25 -1.02 -12.82
C ALA A 304 -13.10 -0.41 -13.65
N THR A 305 -11.85 -0.77 -13.36
CA THR A 305 -10.68 -0.34 -14.15
C THR A 305 -10.81 -0.76 -15.60
N GLU A 306 -11.15 -2.03 -15.88
CA GLU A 306 -11.40 -2.51 -17.25
C GLU A 306 -12.53 -1.72 -17.93
N GLY A 307 -13.63 -1.47 -17.24
CA GLY A 307 -14.77 -0.73 -17.75
C GLY A 307 -14.43 0.73 -18.08
N ILE A 308 -13.68 1.41 -17.21
CA ILE A 308 -13.22 2.80 -17.43
C ILE A 308 -12.26 2.87 -18.62
N LEU A 309 -11.29 1.95 -18.72
CA LEU A 309 -10.33 1.91 -19.83
C LEU A 309 -10.97 1.68 -21.20
N ARG A 310 -12.16 1.07 -21.24
CA ARG A 310 -12.95 0.83 -22.46
C ARG A 310 -14.07 1.84 -22.66
N CYS A 311 -14.15 2.90 -21.85
CA CYS A 311 -15.25 3.87 -21.84
C CYS A 311 -16.64 3.22 -21.66
N GLY A 312 -16.70 2.06 -21.00
CA GLY A 312 -17.93 1.31 -20.72
C GLY A 312 -18.61 1.72 -19.41
N ILE A 313 -17.93 2.48 -18.56
CA ILE A 313 -18.44 3.02 -17.28
C ILE A 313 -18.42 4.54 -17.37
N LYS A 314 -19.54 5.17 -17.06
CA LYS A 314 -19.66 6.62 -16.99
C LYS A 314 -19.17 7.12 -15.64
N SER A 315 -18.13 7.94 -15.62
CA SER A 315 -17.54 8.47 -14.40
C SER A 315 -16.66 9.69 -14.69
N ILE A 316 -16.30 10.42 -13.65
CA ILE A 316 -15.21 11.40 -13.68
C ILE A 316 -13.92 10.82 -13.07
N ILE A 317 -13.85 9.50 -12.85
CA ILE A 317 -12.67 8.80 -12.41
C ILE A 317 -11.65 8.76 -13.56
N ILE A 318 -10.50 9.39 -13.38
CA ILE A 318 -9.42 9.29 -14.37
C ILE A 318 -8.85 7.86 -14.40
N PRO A 319 -8.44 7.35 -15.57
CA PRO A 319 -8.05 5.94 -15.72
C PRO A 319 -6.98 5.46 -14.73
N LEU A 320 -5.96 6.29 -14.44
CA LEU A 320 -4.90 5.93 -13.52
C LEU A 320 -5.37 5.85 -12.07
N LEU A 321 -6.37 6.65 -11.66
CA LEU A 321 -6.95 6.54 -10.31
C LEU A 321 -7.65 5.18 -10.12
N ALA A 322 -8.31 4.66 -11.15
CA ALA A 322 -8.95 3.34 -11.09
C ALA A 322 -7.92 2.21 -10.90
N ASP A 323 -6.79 2.27 -11.61
CA ASP A 323 -5.69 1.30 -11.46
C ASP A 323 -4.94 1.47 -10.15
N HIS A 324 -4.78 2.70 -9.68
CA HIS A 324 -4.16 3.05 -8.40
C HIS A 324 -4.86 2.35 -7.21
N VAL A 325 -6.15 2.55 -7.06
CA VAL A 325 -6.90 1.92 -5.96
C VAL A 325 -6.98 0.39 -6.09
N LEU A 326 -6.84 -0.16 -7.31
CA LEU A 326 -6.72 -1.61 -7.53
C LEU A 326 -5.38 -2.14 -6.98
N ARG A 327 -4.27 -1.43 -7.21
CA ARG A 327 -2.95 -1.81 -6.70
C ARG A 327 -2.88 -1.76 -5.18
N GLU A 328 -3.52 -0.79 -4.55
CA GLU A 328 -3.64 -0.73 -3.08
C GLU A 328 -4.44 -1.90 -2.51
N ALA A 329 -5.52 -2.32 -3.19
CA ALA A 329 -6.23 -3.53 -2.79
C ALA A 329 -5.37 -4.79 -2.96
N ASN A 330 -4.50 -4.85 -3.98
CA ASN A 330 -3.54 -5.95 -4.17
C ASN A 330 -2.48 -5.96 -3.05
N TYR A 331 -1.94 -4.81 -2.68
CA TYR A 331 -1.01 -4.65 -1.57
C TYR A 331 -1.64 -5.14 -0.26
N TYR A 332 -2.83 -4.65 0.09
CA TYR A 332 -3.53 -5.08 1.31
C TYR A 332 -3.83 -6.59 1.31
N LEU A 333 -4.20 -7.17 0.16
CA LEU A 333 -4.37 -8.63 0.04
C LEU A 333 -3.08 -9.39 0.32
N ARG A 334 -1.93 -8.90 -0.16
CA ARG A 334 -0.64 -9.52 0.15
C ARG A 334 -0.36 -9.45 1.65
N LEU A 335 -0.57 -8.30 2.29
CA LEU A 335 -0.42 -8.17 3.74
C LEU A 335 -1.29 -9.16 4.52
N LEU A 336 -2.58 -9.23 4.20
CA LEU A 336 -3.53 -10.15 4.86
C LEU A 336 -3.14 -11.62 4.69
N ARG A 337 -2.59 -12.00 3.54
CA ARG A 337 -2.10 -13.37 3.28
C ARG A 337 -0.82 -13.66 4.05
N MET A 338 0.02 -12.68 4.29
CA MET A 338 1.22 -12.82 5.11
C MET A 338 0.88 -12.93 6.61
N MET A 339 -0.24 -12.36 7.06
CA MET A 339 -0.72 -12.45 8.44
C MET A 339 -1.44 -13.79 8.75
N ASN A 340 -1.84 -14.56 7.74
CA ASN A 340 -2.50 -15.86 7.88
C ASN A 340 -1.49 -17.01 7.78
#